data_7fa7f8a763d73e2815e505db3dd148b4
#
_entry.id   7fa7f8a763d73e2815e505db3dd148b4
#
_cell.length_a   1.000
_cell.length_b   1.000
_cell.length_c   1.000
_cell.angle_alpha   90.00
_cell.angle_beta   90.00
_cell.angle_gamma   90.00
#
_symmetry.space_group_name_H-M   'P 1'
#
loop_
_entity.id
_entity.type
_entity.pdbx_description
1 polymer ?
#
loop_
_entity_poly.entity_id
_entity_poly.type
_entity_poly.pdbx_seq_one_letter_code
_entity_poly.pdbx_strand_id
1 'polypeptide(L)'
;DFSVFGGSLGEVHGEKIAKIQDFALRTGVPLVGISDGGGARIQEGVAALTQFAEIFRRNVAASGVIPQISLILGPSAGGAVYSPALTDFIVMADKTSNMFITGPDVIRAVTGEDVGFEELGGGLTHNERSGVAHYLAADEEEAFDYVRALLTYLPSNNLADPPTFEDEADLAISETDAALDTL
;
A
#
# COMPACT_ATOMS: atom_id res chain seq x y z
N ASP A 1 -7.51 1.33 13.00
CA ASP A 1 -7.14 0.87 14.35
C ASP A 1 -7.81 -0.47 14.61
N PHE A 2 -7.01 -1.53 14.73
CA PHE A 2 -7.47 -2.91 14.91
C PHE A 2 -8.25 -3.11 16.23
N SER A 3 -8.03 -2.27 17.23
CA SER A 3 -8.72 -2.35 18.53
C SER A 3 -10.23 -2.06 18.43
N VAL A 4 -10.67 -1.41 17.34
CA VAL A 4 -12.08 -1.08 17.10
C VAL A 4 -12.66 -2.00 16.02
N PHE A 5 -13.44 -2.99 16.42
CA PHE A 5 -14.04 -3.99 15.53
C PHE A 5 -13.03 -4.69 14.59
N GLY A 6 -11.80 -4.94 15.06
CA GLY A 6 -10.74 -5.51 14.25
C GLY A 6 -10.31 -4.63 13.08
N GLY A 7 -10.42 -3.30 13.20
CA GLY A 7 -10.12 -2.36 12.14
C GLY A 7 -11.04 -2.49 10.91
N SER A 8 -12.14 -3.24 11.02
CA SER A 8 -13.01 -3.54 9.88
C SER A 8 -13.72 -2.31 9.34
N LEU A 9 -13.87 -2.26 8.02
CA LEU A 9 -14.48 -1.15 7.31
C LEU A 9 -15.99 -1.30 7.27
N GLY A 10 -16.70 -0.34 7.87
CA GLY A 10 -18.15 -0.16 7.76
C GLY A 10 -18.53 0.94 6.79
N GLU A 11 -19.83 1.19 6.61
CA GLU A 11 -20.38 2.14 5.64
C GLU A 11 -19.79 3.54 5.80
N VAL A 12 -19.91 4.14 6.98
CA VAL A 12 -19.43 5.51 7.24
C VAL A 12 -17.91 5.63 7.11
N HIS A 13 -17.18 4.59 7.49
CA HIS A 13 -15.73 4.54 7.32
C HIS A 13 -15.34 4.58 5.84
N GLY A 14 -16.00 3.75 5.01
CA GLY A 14 -15.76 3.73 3.58
C GLY A 14 -16.14 5.05 2.88
N GLU A 15 -17.27 5.67 3.27
CA GLU A 15 -17.66 6.99 2.76
C GLU A 15 -16.59 8.07 3.04
N LYS A 16 -15.96 8.04 4.22
CA LYS A 16 -14.88 8.99 4.54
C LYS A 16 -13.67 8.78 3.65
N ILE A 17 -13.27 7.53 3.43
CA ILE A 17 -12.16 7.20 2.51
C ILE A 17 -12.51 7.67 1.09
N ALA A 18 -13.69 7.34 0.59
CA ALA A 18 -14.16 7.75 -0.72
C ALA A 18 -14.13 9.28 -0.92
N LYS A 19 -14.54 10.04 0.10
CA LYS A 19 -14.46 11.52 0.07
C LYS A 19 -13.02 12.03 -0.04
N ILE A 20 -12.08 11.43 0.66
CA ILE A 20 -10.67 11.82 0.60
C ILE A 20 -10.08 11.46 -0.76
N GLN A 21 -10.41 10.29 -1.31
CA GLN A 21 -10.01 9.90 -2.67
C GLN A 21 -10.56 10.90 -3.72
N ASP A 22 -11.83 11.27 -3.64
CA ASP A 22 -12.42 12.27 -4.53
C ASP A 22 -11.76 13.64 -4.37
N PHE A 23 -11.40 14.02 -3.14
CA PHE A 23 -10.69 15.26 -2.87
C PHE A 23 -9.29 15.25 -3.49
N ALA A 24 -8.51 14.19 -3.27
CA ALA A 24 -7.17 14.03 -3.84
C ALA A 24 -7.19 14.08 -5.37
N LEU A 25 -8.12 13.38 -6.01
CA LEU A 25 -8.31 13.40 -7.46
C LEU A 25 -8.63 14.80 -8.00
N ARG A 26 -9.52 15.53 -7.35
CA ARG A 26 -9.92 16.90 -7.78
C ARG A 26 -8.82 17.92 -7.59
N THR A 27 -7.99 17.77 -6.58
CA THR A 27 -6.91 18.70 -6.26
C THR A 27 -5.59 18.32 -6.94
N GLY A 28 -5.49 17.09 -7.48
CA GLY A 28 -4.29 16.58 -8.15
C GLY A 28 -3.12 16.42 -7.18
N VAL A 29 -3.38 15.86 -5.99
CA VAL A 29 -2.36 15.60 -4.96
C VAL A 29 -2.21 14.11 -4.71
N PRO A 30 -1.00 13.65 -4.30
CA PRO A 30 -0.78 12.25 -3.93
C PRO A 30 -1.71 11.79 -2.81
N LEU A 31 -2.09 10.52 -2.84
CA LEU A 31 -2.89 9.86 -1.82
C LEU A 31 -2.05 8.84 -1.06
N VAL A 32 -1.97 8.99 0.26
CA VAL A 32 -1.30 8.02 1.14
C VAL A 32 -2.36 7.34 2.01
N GLY A 33 -2.48 6.02 1.87
CA GLY A 33 -3.36 5.19 2.68
C GLY A 33 -2.59 4.41 3.73
N ILE A 34 -3.08 4.39 4.97
CA ILE A 34 -2.51 3.59 6.06
C ILE A 34 -3.50 2.48 6.39
N SER A 35 -3.04 1.23 6.31
CA SER A 35 -3.87 0.04 6.51
C SER A 35 -3.47 -0.73 7.76
N ASP A 36 -4.48 -0.98 8.60
CA ASP A 36 -4.45 -1.84 9.79
C ASP A 36 -5.88 -2.31 10.04
N GLY A 37 -6.30 -3.40 9.39
CA GLY A 37 -7.70 -3.80 9.50
C GLY A 37 -8.10 -5.11 8.83
N GLY A 38 -9.12 -5.73 9.41
CA GLY A 38 -9.64 -7.06 9.05
C GLY A 38 -10.54 -7.11 7.81
N GLY A 39 -10.59 -6.05 6.99
CA GLY A 39 -11.42 -6.05 5.79
C GLY A 39 -12.85 -5.54 6.02
N ALA A 40 -13.83 -6.09 5.31
CA ALA A 40 -15.22 -5.66 5.42
C ALA A 40 -15.84 -6.03 6.77
N ARG A 41 -16.54 -5.07 7.39
CA ARG A 41 -17.30 -5.33 8.62
C ARG A 41 -18.51 -6.20 8.31
N ILE A 42 -18.42 -7.49 8.62
CA ILE A 42 -19.46 -8.47 8.31
C ILE A 42 -20.82 -8.15 8.96
N GLN A 43 -20.81 -7.48 10.10
CA GLN A 43 -22.02 -7.04 10.81
C GLN A 43 -22.86 -6.02 10.01
N GLU A 44 -22.24 -5.28 9.11
CA GLU A 44 -22.90 -4.33 8.21
C GLU A 44 -23.23 -4.94 6.83
N GLY A 45 -22.85 -6.19 6.60
CA GLY A 45 -23.23 -6.96 5.41
C GLY A 45 -22.85 -6.27 4.10
N VAL A 46 -23.82 -6.19 3.18
CA VAL A 46 -23.64 -5.64 1.83
C VAL A 46 -23.21 -4.16 1.85
N ALA A 47 -23.62 -3.37 2.84
CA ALA A 47 -23.21 -1.97 2.94
C ALA A 47 -21.69 -1.82 3.02
N ALA A 48 -21.03 -2.64 3.85
CA ALA A 48 -19.57 -2.65 3.94
C ALA A 48 -18.91 -3.06 2.61
N LEU A 49 -19.45 -4.06 1.92
CA LEU A 49 -18.92 -4.48 0.61
C LEU A 49 -19.09 -3.40 -0.46
N THR A 50 -20.22 -2.68 -0.45
CA THR A 50 -20.47 -1.57 -1.37
C THR A 50 -19.41 -0.48 -1.19
N GLN A 51 -19.01 -0.20 0.04
CA GLN A 51 -17.97 0.79 0.30
C GLN A 51 -16.60 0.37 -0.23
N PHE A 52 -16.23 -0.90 -0.14
CA PHE A 52 -15.02 -1.37 -0.79
C PHE A 52 -15.09 -1.22 -2.31
N ALA A 53 -16.22 -1.52 -2.94
CA ALA A 53 -16.40 -1.29 -4.37
C ALA A 53 -16.21 0.20 -4.73
N GLU A 54 -16.74 1.12 -3.92
CA GLU A 54 -16.57 2.55 -4.12
C GLU A 54 -15.11 3.01 -3.95
N ILE A 55 -14.37 2.42 -3.00
CA ILE A 55 -12.93 2.67 -2.84
C ILE A 55 -12.15 2.15 -4.05
N PHE A 56 -12.38 0.90 -4.48
CA PHE A 56 -11.68 0.31 -5.62
C PHE A 56 -11.94 1.08 -6.93
N ARG A 57 -13.17 1.49 -7.17
CA ARG A 57 -13.52 2.33 -8.32
C ARG A 57 -12.67 3.61 -8.36
N ARG A 58 -12.44 4.22 -7.21
CA ARG A 58 -11.61 5.43 -7.10
C ARG A 58 -10.11 5.12 -7.23
N ASN A 59 -9.63 4.01 -6.67
CA ASN A 59 -8.24 3.58 -6.91
C ASN A 59 -7.98 3.43 -8.42
N VAL A 60 -8.89 2.79 -9.14
CA VAL A 60 -8.77 2.62 -10.60
C VAL A 60 -8.83 3.97 -11.32
N ALA A 61 -9.75 4.87 -10.93
CA ALA A 61 -9.86 6.20 -11.54
C ALA A 61 -8.63 7.09 -11.24
N ALA A 62 -7.95 6.87 -10.13
CA ALA A 62 -6.75 7.60 -9.73
C ALA A 62 -5.46 7.06 -10.36
N SER A 63 -5.49 5.82 -10.86
CA SER A 63 -4.32 5.16 -11.45
C SER A 63 -3.80 5.95 -12.65
N GLY A 64 -2.51 6.30 -12.63
CA GLY A 64 -1.89 7.14 -13.64
C GLY A 64 -2.30 8.62 -13.63
N VAL A 65 -3.12 9.05 -12.66
CA VAL A 65 -3.54 10.45 -12.50
C VAL A 65 -2.83 11.10 -11.32
N ILE A 66 -2.86 10.47 -10.16
CA ILE A 66 -2.15 10.90 -8.95
C ILE A 66 -1.39 9.72 -8.36
N PRO A 67 -0.24 9.93 -7.71
CA PRO A 67 0.45 8.87 -6.96
C PRO A 67 -0.42 8.34 -5.82
N GLN A 68 -0.51 7.02 -5.72
CA GLN A 68 -1.21 6.31 -4.66
C GLN A 68 -0.22 5.43 -3.90
N ILE A 69 -0.02 5.68 -2.61
CA ILE A 69 0.94 4.97 -1.76
C ILE A 69 0.18 4.31 -0.61
N SER A 70 0.45 3.04 -0.39
CA SER A 70 -0.14 2.28 0.73
C SER A 70 0.93 1.89 1.73
N LEU A 71 0.71 2.27 3.01
CA LEU A 71 1.48 1.81 4.16
C LEU A 71 0.67 0.74 4.90
N ILE A 72 1.25 -0.44 5.02
CA ILE A 72 0.68 -1.52 5.81
C ILE A 72 1.43 -1.56 7.12
N LEU A 73 0.78 -1.14 8.20
CA LEU A 73 1.43 -1.02 9.52
C LEU A 73 0.95 -2.07 10.52
N GLY A 74 -0.12 -2.78 10.18
CA GLY A 74 -0.68 -3.84 11.01
C GLY A 74 -1.25 -4.99 10.17
N PRO A 75 -1.91 -5.95 10.81
CA PRO A 75 -2.59 -7.04 10.11
C PRO A 75 -3.67 -6.49 9.17
N SER A 76 -3.59 -6.85 7.90
CA SER A 76 -4.57 -6.44 6.88
C SER A 76 -5.07 -7.65 6.11
N ALA A 77 -6.39 -7.77 5.95
CA ALA A 77 -7.01 -8.91 5.30
C ALA A 77 -8.16 -8.48 4.38
N GLY A 78 -8.45 -9.29 3.38
CA GLY A 78 -9.57 -9.09 2.45
C GLY A 78 -9.51 -7.74 1.74
N GLY A 79 -10.58 -6.97 1.79
CA GLY A 79 -10.66 -5.65 1.14
C GLY A 79 -9.59 -4.65 1.58
N ALA A 80 -9.10 -4.77 2.82
CA ALA A 80 -7.99 -3.96 3.33
C ALA A 80 -6.64 -4.28 2.66
N VAL A 81 -6.56 -5.35 1.89
CA VAL A 81 -5.41 -5.74 1.07
C VAL A 81 -5.66 -5.46 -0.42
N TYR A 82 -6.89 -5.64 -0.88
CA TYR A 82 -7.22 -5.45 -2.30
C TYR A 82 -7.06 -3.99 -2.73
N SER A 83 -7.46 -3.03 -1.90
CA SER A 83 -7.25 -1.61 -2.18
C SER A 83 -5.75 -1.27 -2.29
N PRO A 84 -4.88 -1.62 -1.33
CA PRO A 84 -3.44 -1.46 -1.48
C PRO A 84 -2.87 -2.09 -2.75
N ALA A 85 -3.32 -3.27 -3.13
CA ALA A 85 -2.86 -3.95 -4.34
C ALA A 85 -3.23 -3.21 -5.65
N LEU A 86 -4.15 -2.25 -5.60
CA LEU A 86 -4.53 -1.38 -6.71
C LEU A 86 -3.77 -0.03 -6.69
N THR A 87 -2.89 0.19 -5.72
CA THR A 87 -2.10 1.42 -5.61
C THR A 87 -0.72 1.26 -6.25
N ASP A 88 0.03 2.36 -6.40
CA ASP A 88 1.29 2.36 -7.13
C ASP A 88 2.46 1.83 -6.29
N PHE A 89 2.46 2.12 -4.99
CA PHE A 89 3.51 1.69 -4.06
C PHE A 89 2.93 1.10 -2.79
N ILE A 90 3.54 0.00 -2.34
CA ILE A 90 3.19 -0.67 -1.08
C ILE A 90 4.45 -0.72 -0.21
N VAL A 91 4.34 -0.16 0.99
CA VAL A 91 5.37 -0.17 2.03
C VAL A 91 4.86 -0.99 3.20
N MET A 92 5.65 -1.93 3.69
CA MET A 92 5.31 -2.78 4.84
C MET A 92 6.33 -2.60 5.96
N ALA A 93 5.86 -2.61 7.22
CA ALA A 93 6.72 -2.63 8.39
C ALA A 93 7.02 -4.09 8.79
N ASP A 94 8.30 -4.41 9.06
CA ASP A 94 8.71 -5.76 9.42
C ASP A 94 8.03 -6.23 10.71
N LYS A 95 7.65 -7.50 10.76
CA LYS A 95 7.04 -8.21 11.91
C LYS A 95 5.69 -7.69 12.43
N THR A 96 5.29 -6.48 12.08
CA THR A 96 4.02 -5.90 12.54
C THR A 96 2.95 -5.93 11.46
N SER A 97 3.34 -5.86 10.20
CA SER A 97 2.43 -5.80 9.06
C SER A 97 2.25 -7.16 8.40
N ASN A 98 1.01 -7.44 8.03
CA ASN A 98 0.69 -8.63 7.25
C ASN A 98 -0.35 -8.28 6.18
N MET A 99 -0.26 -8.91 5.04
CA MET A 99 -1.25 -8.83 3.95
C MET A 99 -1.75 -10.22 3.59
N PHE A 100 -3.06 -10.46 3.72
CA PHE A 100 -3.69 -11.73 3.38
C PHE A 100 -4.94 -11.53 2.54
N ILE A 101 -5.21 -12.42 1.61
CA ILE A 101 -6.55 -12.59 1.04
C ILE A 101 -7.48 -13.12 2.14
N THR A 102 -7.04 -14.19 2.82
CA THR A 102 -7.63 -14.73 4.05
C THR A 102 -6.51 -15.12 5.00
N GLY A 103 -6.75 -15.01 6.32
CA GLY A 103 -5.74 -15.34 7.33
C GLY A 103 -5.48 -16.85 7.48
N PRO A 104 -4.43 -17.24 8.22
CA PRO A 104 -4.00 -18.64 8.38
C PRO A 104 -5.10 -19.58 8.87
N ASP A 105 -5.97 -19.14 9.79
CA ASP A 105 -7.04 -19.98 10.32
C ASP A 105 -8.06 -20.40 9.26
N VAL A 106 -8.38 -19.50 8.32
CA VAL A 106 -9.28 -19.80 7.21
C VAL A 106 -8.63 -20.79 6.25
N ILE A 107 -7.33 -20.61 5.96
CA ILE A 107 -6.56 -21.53 5.10
C ILE A 107 -6.56 -22.90 5.73
N ARG A 108 -6.21 -23.02 7.02
CA ARG A 108 -6.24 -24.30 7.73
C ARG A 108 -7.60 -24.97 7.67
N ALA A 109 -8.69 -24.21 7.83
CA ALA A 109 -10.05 -24.75 7.81
C ALA A 109 -10.47 -25.24 6.42
N VAL A 110 -10.02 -24.60 5.34
CA VAL A 110 -10.46 -24.88 3.96
C VAL A 110 -9.53 -25.85 3.23
N THR A 111 -8.21 -25.66 3.34
CA THR A 111 -7.20 -26.44 2.60
C THR A 111 -6.50 -27.50 3.47
N GLY A 112 -6.57 -27.35 4.79
CA GLY A 112 -5.82 -28.19 5.75
C GLY A 112 -4.34 -27.79 5.90
N GLU A 113 -3.89 -26.75 5.23
CA GLU A 113 -2.53 -26.24 5.33
C GLU A 113 -2.31 -25.52 6.67
N ASP A 114 -1.20 -25.81 7.32
CA ASP A 114 -0.78 -25.12 8.55
C ASP A 114 0.37 -24.15 8.21
N VAL A 115 0.04 -22.87 8.12
CA VAL A 115 0.96 -21.79 7.72
C VAL A 115 0.90 -20.66 8.75
N GLY A 116 2.07 -20.11 9.10
CA GLY A 116 2.18 -18.97 10.02
C GLY A 116 1.87 -17.63 9.37
N PHE A 117 1.61 -16.61 10.20
CA PHE A 117 1.31 -15.24 9.75
C PHE A 117 2.44 -14.67 8.88
N GLU A 118 3.69 -14.76 9.34
CA GLU A 118 4.85 -14.21 8.62
C GLU A 118 5.13 -14.98 7.31
N GLU A 119 4.98 -16.29 7.33
CA GLU A 119 5.19 -17.12 6.15
C GLU A 119 4.14 -16.85 5.07
N LEU A 120 2.88 -16.69 5.47
CA LEU A 120 1.76 -16.46 4.56
C LEU A 120 1.76 -15.05 3.97
N GLY A 121 1.94 -14.04 4.81
CA GLY A 121 1.70 -12.66 4.40
C GLY A 121 2.51 -11.61 5.14
N GLY A 122 3.63 -11.98 5.76
CA GLY A 122 4.53 -11.03 6.40
C GLY A 122 5.24 -10.12 5.41
N GLY A 123 5.76 -9.00 5.91
CA GLY A 123 6.43 -7.99 5.10
C GLY A 123 7.59 -8.55 4.27
N LEU A 124 8.42 -9.39 4.87
CA LEU A 124 9.54 -10.06 4.18
C LEU A 124 9.05 -10.98 3.05
N THR A 125 7.98 -11.74 3.29
CA THR A 125 7.39 -12.63 2.29
C THR A 125 6.88 -11.84 1.09
N HIS A 126 6.22 -10.71 1.31
CA HIS A 126 5.72 -9.87 0.23
C HIS A 126 6.80 -9.05 -0.47
N ASN A 127 7.89 -8.73 0.19
CA ASN A 127 9.00 -8.03 -0.41
C ASN A 127 9.89 -8.95 -1.26
N GLU A 128 10.32 -10.11 -0.70
CA GLU A 128 11.31 -10.97 -1.35
C GLU A 128 10.70 -12.05 -2.27
N ARG A 129 9.53 -12.61 -1.91
CA ARG A 129 8.95 -13.75 -2.63
C ARG A 129 7.86 -13.38 -3.60
N SER A 130 6.85 -12.61 -3.17
CA SER A 130 5.75 -12.23 -4.04
C SER A 130 6.02 -10.97 -4.86
N GLY A 131 6.91 -10.10 -4.39
CA GLY A 131 7.20 -8.81 -5.01
C GLY A 131 6.05 -7.78 -4.89
N VAL A 132 5.04 -8.05 -4.05
CA VAL A 132 3.90 -7.15 -3.86
C VAL A 132 4.30 -5.93 -3.04
N ALA A 133 5.16 -6.09 -2.01
CA ALA A 133 5.69 -4.98 -1.25
C ALA A 133 6.95 -4.42 -1.91
N HIS A 134 6.94 -3.13 -2.20
CA HIS A 134 8.06 -2.44 -2.84
C HIS A 134 9.18 -2.08 -1.85
N TYR A 135 8.81 -1.84 -0.59
CA TYR A 135 9.77 -1.53 0.47
C TYR A 135 9.36 -2.21 1.78
N LEU A 136 10.36 -2.80 2.46
CA LEU A 136 10.25 -3.36 3.79
C LEU A 136 10.98 -2.46 4.77
N ALA A 137 10.23 -1.73 5.59
CA ALA A 137 10.76 -0.89 6.65
C ALA A 137 11.00 -1.70 7.93
N ALA A 138 12.02 -1.37 8.69
CA ALA A 138 12.30 -2.03 9.97
C ALA A 138 11.21 -1.75 11.02
N ASP A 139 10.57 -0.59 10.94
CA ASP A 139 9.48 -0.16 11.82
C ASP A 139 8.59 0.90 11.13
N GLU A 140 7.59 1.39 11.87
CA GLU A 140 6.64 2.40 11.38
C GLU A 140 7.33 3.76 11.09
N GLU A 141 8.33 4.15 11.87
CA GLU A 141 9.02 5.43 11.71
C GLU A 141 9.80 5.44 10.39
N GLU A 142 10.54 4.38 10.13
CA GLU A 142 11.24 4.21 8.85
C GLU A 142 10.26 4.13 7.68
N ALA A 143 9.09 3.48 7.84
CA ALA A 143 8.07 3.45 6.80
C ALA A 143 7.57 4.85 6.44
N PHE A 144 7.33 5.71 7.43
CA PHE A 144 6.93 7.09 7.19
C PHE A 144 8.04 7.91 6.54
N ASP A 145 9.28 7.75 6.97
CA ASP A 145 10.42 8.47 6.41
C ASP A 145 10.67 8.07 4.96
N TYR A 146 10.55 6.77 4.64
CA TYR A 146 10.60 6.30 3.26
C TYR A 146 9.52 6.94 2.38
N VAL A 147 8.27 6.98 2.85
CA VAL A 147 7.18 7.60 2.07
C VAL A 147 7.40 9.10 1.88
N ARG A 148 7.89 9.82 2.90
CA ARG A 148 8.25 11.23 2.75
C ARG A 148 9.35 11.43 1.70
N ALA A 149 10.39 10.59 1.74
CA ALA A 149 11.45 10.61 0.74
C ALA A 149 10.91 10.28 -0.66
N LEU A 150 10.11 9.22 -0.81
CA LEU A 150 9.50 8.82 -2.08
C LEU A 150 8.69 9.96 -2.70
N LEU A 151 7.89 10.67 -1.91
CA LEU A 151 7.10 11.81 -2.37
C LEU A 151 7.93 12.97 -2.91
N THR A 152 9.21 13.08 -2.54
CA THR A 152 10.09 14.11 -3.12
C THR A 152 10.54 13.80 -4.54
N TYR A 153 10.44 12.56 -4.99
CA TYR A 153 10.80 12.12 -6.34
C TYR A 153 9.61 12.06 -7.29
N LEU A 154 8.39 12.04 -6.76
CA LEU A 154 7.19 11.89 -7.56
C LEU A 154 6.58 13.25 -7.93
N PRO A 155 6.04 13.43 -9.15
CA PRO A 155 5.20 14.57 -9.44
C PRO A 155 3.90 14.51 -8.62
N SER A 156 3.27 15.65 -8.35
CA SER A 156 2.00 15.67 -7.64
C SER A 156 0.86 14.97 -8.41
N ASN A 157 0.90 15.02 -9.74
CA ASN A 157 -0.07 14.41 -10.63
C ASN A 157 0.49 14.28 -12.05
N ASN A 158 -0.25 13.67 -12.96
CA ASN A 158 0.16 13.42 -14.33
C ASN A 158 0.26 14.68 -15.23
N LEU A 159 -0.09 15.85 -14.74
CA LEU A 159 0.07 17.12 -15.43
C LEU A 159 1.33 17.89 -14.98
N ALA A 160 1.98 17.43 -13.91
CA ALA A 160 3.20 18.01 -13.38
C ALA A 160 4.42 17.23 -13.87
N ASP A 161 5.51 17.93 -14.14
CA ASP A 161 6.79 17.30 -14.42
C ASP A 161 7.38 16.70 -13.12
N PRO A 162 8.17 15.63 -13.22
CA PRO A 162 8.94 15.13 -12.08
C PRO A 162 9.83 16.21 -11.49
N PRO A 163 10.04 16.21 -10.16
CA PRO A 163 11.00 17.12 -9.54
C PRO A 163 12.39 16.94 -10.14
N THR A 164 13.05 18.05 -10.44
CA THR A 164 14.45 18.05 -10.89
C THR A 164 15.33 18.54 -9.78
N PHE A 165 16.42 17.81 -9.52
CA PHE A 165 17.44 18.19 -8.56
C PHE A 165 18.67 18.65 -9.35
N GLU A 166 19.15 19.86 -9.09
CA GLU A 166 20.46 20.28 -9.60
C GLU A 166 21.51 19.57 -8.75
N ASP A 167 22.08 18.52 -9.28
CA ASP A 167 23.22 17.86 -8.67
C ASP A 167 24.50 18.51 -9.24
N GLU A 168 25.19 19.29 -8.42
CA GLU A 168 26.52 19.79 -8.75
C GLU A 168 27.61 18.71 -8.65
N ALA A 169 27.23 17.54 -8.12
CA ALA A 169 28.13 16.43 -7.92
C ALA A 169 28.31 15.62 -9.22
N ASP A 170 29.40 15.91 -9.86
CA ASP A 170 30.21 14.97 -10.64
C ASP A 170 29.52 14.18 -11.74
N LEU A 171 29.41 14.81 -12.88
CA LEU A 171 29.18 14.12 -14.16
C LEU A 171 30.42 13.31 -14.63
N ALA A 172 31.38 13.05 -13.77
CA ALA A 172 32.53 12.21 -14.07
C ALA A 172 32.06 10.75 -14.14
N ILE A 173 32.15 10.18 -15.33
CA ILE A 173 31.94 8.75 -15.56
C ILE A 173 32.93 7.97 -14.70
N SER A 174 32.43 7.16 -13.76
CA SER A 174 33.26 6.29 -12.93
C SER A 174 33.77 5.07 -13.72
N GLU A 175 34.83 4.41 -13.25
CA GLU A 175 35.27 3.13 -13.83
C GLU A 175 34.16 2.07 -13.75
N THR A 176 33.27 2.18 -12.77
CA THR A 176 32.11 1.30 -12.61
C THR A 176 31.07 1.54 -13.70
N ASP A 177 30.85 2.79 -14.12
CA ASP A 177 29.91 3.14 -15.17
C ASP A 177 30.42 2.65 -16.53
N ALA A 178 31.72 2.67 -16.76
CA ALA A 178 32.33 2.13 -17.98
C ALA A 178 32.06 0.64 -18.17
N ALA A 179 31.77 -0.12 -17.11
CA ALA A 179 31.39 -1.52 -17.21
C ALA A 179 29.98 -1.71 -17.85
N LEU A 180 29.12 -0.70 -17.83
CA LEU A 180 27.81 -0.74 -18.46
C LEU A 180 27.89 -0.74 -20.00
N ASP A 181 28.99 -0.24 -20.58
CA ASP A 181 29.22 -0.23 -22.03
C ASP A 181 29.49 -1.63 -22.57
N THR A 182 29.64 -2.63 -21.70
CA THR A 182 29.90 -4.01 -22.07
C THR A 182 28.65 -4.91 -22.00
N LEU A 183 27.52 -4.36 -21.62
CA LEU A 183 26.22 -5.02 -21.64
C LEU A 183 25.57 -4.85 -23.01
#